data_de5f72414137ddc1aca2437664c1f8b4
#
_entry.id   de5f72414137ddc1aca2437664c1f8b4
#
_cell.length_a   1.000
_cell.length_b   1.000
_cell.length_c   1.000
_cell.angle_alpha   90.00
_cell.angle_beta   90.00
_cell.angle_gamma   90.00
#
_symmetry.space_group_name_H-M   'P 1'
#
loop_
_entity.id
_entity.type
_entity.pdbx_description
1 polymer ?
#
loop_
_entity_poly.entity_id
_entity_poly.type
_entity_poly.pdbx_seq_one_letter_code
_entity_poly.pdbx_strand_id
1 'polypeptide(L)'
;MGNILNPGNDNSFINLVKARDTRVFVDKTDFLEKTNTLFNTDGKLLAVTRPRRFGKTVTAHMLSAYYSKGYAGQNIFDKLEIANRASFAEHLNKYDVIYIDMNTIDGLFDGYSNKKQKVEGVNDLVDYFEYSIIKELKSSDIFSKCLEKHQIENTGLLETLLAITQDLNTKFIFIMDEWDLVYREYCNDEALQKKFIKLLKNLFKADGGQDCFALAYLTGILPIKKYNSQSALNDFDEYNMLSPGDYAPYFGFTEDEIAKIVESPNCKVSHQDLKEWYEGYKIKGVDIYNPNSVCKAVSRSECISYWSGTSSNEEFVRLINTDFKGIKEDIINLIEGEQVTFSCANFQNDMVTIKDKNDVFSLLVCLGYLGCSDTKNKYRKVAYVPNAEIKAVLMDIVREQNWYERMETIKRSDNLLKAIMELDGTTVARVIQEIHNSSAVSLLDYNDEESLTYCVMTGLLWSTLDDYSYHREDQAGKGRVDLVYEPITGKMPLILIEFKYDGSAEEAIAQIKTQEYFKRYTGQYRNIIIVGINYSTKTKDHQCLIEKLD
;
A
#
# COMPACT_ATOMS: atom_id res chain seq x y z
N MET A 1 6.75 -12.35 27.06
CA MET A 1 6.85 -10.90 26.85
C MET A 1 7.93 -10.71 25.80
N GLY A 2 7.64 -9.97 24.72
CA GLY A 2 8.69 -9.59 23.78
C GLY A 2 9.66 -8.69 24.51
N ASN A 3 10.94 -9.00 24.46
CA ASN A 3 11.95 -8.17 25.10
C ASN A 3 12.13 -6.91 24.25
N ILE A 4 11.96 -5.77 24.86
CA ILE A 4 12.22 -4.46 24.25
C ILE A 4 13.74 -4.28 24.07
N LEU A 5 14.50 -4.68 25.06
CA LEU A 5 15.95 -4.60 25.08
C LEU A 5 16.58 -5.90 24.56
N ASN A 6 17.44 -5.77 23.54
CA ASN A 6 18.14 -6.90 22.94
C ASN A 6 17.24 -8.10 22.62
N PRO A 7 16.17 -7.93 21.82
CA PRO A 7 15.26 -9.02 21.52
C PRO A 7 16.01 -10.14 20.81
N GLY A 8 16.15 -11.28 21.46
CA GLY A 8 16.78 -12.50 20.91
C GLY A 8 15.78 -13.64 20.72
N ASN A 9 14.55 -13.46 21.21
CA ASN A 9 13.48 -14.44 21.17
C ASN A 9 12.38 -14.10 20.15
N ASP A 10 12.48 -12.97 19.47
CA ASP A 10 11.60 -12.66 18.37
C ASP A 10 12.04 -13.45 17.14
N ASN A 11 11.30 -14.49 16.84
CA ASN A 11 11.60 -15.38 15.72
C ASN A 11 10.95 -14.93 14.39
N SER A 12 10.36 -13.74 14.31
CA SER A 12 9.60 -13.31 13.13
C SER A 12 10.45 -13.30 11.86
N PHE A 13 11.58 -12.61 11.86
CA PHE A 13 12.51 -12.61 10.71
C PHE A 13 13.19 -13.98 10.52
N ILE A 14 13.60 -14.64 11.61
CA ILE A 14 14.21 -15.98 11.57
C ILE A 14 13.29 -16.99 10.91
N ASN A 15 12.02 -17.02 11.28
CA ASN A 15 11.03 -17.94 10.74
C ASN A 15 10.76 -17.66 9.26
N LEU A 16 10.77 -16.38 8.85
CA LEU A 16 10.67 -16.00 7.45
C LEU A 16 11.84 -16.56 6.64
N VAL A 17 13.07 -16.36 7.11
CA VAL A 17 14.29 -16.87 6.44
C VAL A 17 14.31 -18.41 6.40
N LYS A 18 13.90 -19.07 7.49
CA LYS A 18 13.81 -20.56 7.53
C LYS A 18 12.75 -21.11 6.57
N ALA A 19 11.69 -20.36 6.33
CA ALA A 19 10.61 -20.78 5.44
C ALA A 19 10.85 -20.45 3.95
N ARG A 20 12.01 -19.89 3.58
CA ARG A 20 12.31 -19.40 2.23
C ARG A 20 12.16 -20.44 1.11
N ASP A 21 12.38 -21.71 1.41
CA ASP A 21 12.29 -22.79 0.42
C ASP A 21 10.83 -23.27 0.21
N THR A 22 9.91 -22.89 1.10
CA THR A 22 8.50 -23.31 1.11
C THR A 22 7.51 -22.18 0.94
N ARG A 23 7.95 -20.94 1.08
CA ARG A 23 7.14 -19.71 0.97
C ARG A 23 7.85 -18.68 0.10
N VAL A 24 7.08 -17.74 -0.43
CA VAL A 24 7.68 -16.59 -1.10
C VAL A 24 8.58 -15.84 -0.12
N PHE A 25 9.85 -15.75 -0.47
CA PHE A 25 10.86 -15.00 0.26
C PHE A 25 11.66 -14.15 -0.73
N VAL A 26 11.74 -12.85 -0.45
CA VAL A 26 12.58 -11.90 -1.20
C VAL A 26 13.61 -11.34 -0.25
N ASP A 27 14.88 -11.51 -0.59
CA ASP A 27 15.97 -11.00 0.22
C ASP A 27 16.13 -9.49 0.04
N LYS A 28 15.86 -8.73 1.10
CA LYS A 28 16.00 -7.28 1.17
C LYS A 28 17.15 -6.87 2.10
N THR A 29 18.04 -7.81 2.46
CA THR A 29 19.09 -7.53 3.44
C THR A 29 20.14 -6.53 2.94
N ASP A 30 20.20 -6.24 1.65
CA ASP A 30 20.98 -5.11 1.11
C ASP A 30 20.59 -3.74 1.70
N PHE A 31 19.38 -3.61 2.27
CA PHE A 31 19.00 -2.43 3.03
C PHE A 31 19.92 -2.20 4.25
N LEU A 32 20.45 -3.28 4.84
CA LEU A 32 21.41 -3.21 5.97
C LEU A 32 22.70 -2.51 5.55
N GLU A 33 23.18 -2.70 4.33
CA GLU A 33 24.34 -1.97 3.83
C GLU A 33 24.09 -0.45 3.81
N LYS A 34 22.88 -0.03 3.44
CA LYS A 34 22.49 1.38 3.51
C LYS A 34 22.46 1.89 4.95
N THR A 35 21.86 1.15 5.87
CA THR A 35 21.80 1.57 7.27
C THR A 35 23.16 1.52 7.95
N ASN A 36 24.04 0.58 7.60
CA ASN A 36 25.41 0.50 8.11
C ASN A 36 26.22 1.78 7.81
N THR A 37 25.99 2.42 6.65
CA THR A 37 26.69 3.68 6.31
C THR A 37 26.22 4.90 7.12
N LEU A 38 25.10 4.80 7.82
CA LEU A 38 24.52 5.90 8.60
C LEU A 38 25.04 5.96 10.04
N PHE A 39 25.71 4.92 10.53
CA PHE A 39 26.14 4.82 11.92
C PHE A 39 27.00 6.01 12.35
N ASN A 40 26.58 6.66 13.43
CA ASN A 40 27.27 7.80 14.02
C ASN A 40 27.48 9.00 13.07
N THR A 41 26.72 9.08 11.99
CA THR A 41 26.69 10.22 11.06
C THR A 41 25.51 11.15 11.38
N ASP A 42 25.44 12.27 10.68
CA ASP A 42 24.28 13.18 10.77
C ASP A 42 23.00 12.53 10.26
N GLY A 43 23.09 11.54 9.34
CA GLY A 43 21.97 10.77 8.80
C GLY A 43 21.53 9.57 9.65
N LYS A 44 22.04 9.39 10.87
CA LYS A 44 21.74 8.26 11.76
C LYS A 44 20.29 8.17 12.24
N LEU A 45 19.53 9.26 12.09
CA LEU A 45 18.11 9.30 12.41
C LEU A 45 17.30 9.09 11.13
N LEU A 46 16.86 7.87 10.88
CA LEU A 46 16.18 7.45 9.65
C LEU A 46 14.71 7.14 9.91
N ALA A 47 13.81 7.72 9.12
CA ALA A 47 12.39 7.38 9.13
C ALA A 47 11.93 6.92 7.73
N VAL A 48 11.36 5.73 7.64
CA VAL A 48 10.80 5.22 6.38
C VAL A 48 9.35 4.82 6.60
N THR A 49 8.45 5.54 5.95
CA THR A 49 7.02 5.28 6.02
C THR A 49 6.48 4.77 4.68
N ARG A 50 5.63 3.75 4.74
CA ARG A 50 5.02 3.09 3.59
C ARG A 50 3.60 2.65 3.92
N PRO A 51 2.74 2.41 2.93
CA PRO A 51 1.43 1.85 3.15
C PRO A 51 1.46 0.56 3.97
N ARG A 52 0.32 0.16 4.48
CA ARG A 52 0.19 -1.15 5.14
C ARG A 52 0.66 -2.28 4.21
N ARG A 53 1.32 -3.31 4.79
CA ARG A 53 1.72 -4.54 4.09
C ARG A 53 2.88 -4.41 3.08
N PHE A 54 3.61 -3.30 3.09
CA PHE A 54 4.81 -3.08 2.27
C PHE A 54 6.12 -3.60 2.90
N GLY A 55 6.03 -4.43 3.92
CA GLY A 55 7.20 -5.07 4.53
C GLY A 55 7.89 -4.28 5.65
N LYS A 56 7.31 -3.18 6.13
CA LYS A 56 7.87 -2.33 7.20
C LYS A 56 8.28 -3.10 8.44
N THR A 57 7.33 -3.82 9.04
CA THR A 57 7.55 -4.64 10.24
C THR A 57 8.61 -5.72 9.98
N VAL A 58 8.61 -6.35 8.81
CA VAL A 58 9.66 -7.32 8.43
C VAL A 58 11.05 -6.66 8.42
N THR A 59 11.13 -5.44 7.88
CA THR A 59 12.39 -4.66 7.89
C THR A 59 12.81 -4.29 9.31
N ALA A 60 11.89 -3.88 10.17
CA ALA A 60 12.18 -3.58 11.57
C ALA A 60 12.71 -4.81 12.32
N HIS A 61 12.09 -5.98 12.13
CA HIS A 61 12.59 -7.25 12.67
C HIS A 61 13.95 -7.66 12.07
N MET A 62 14.16 -7.43 10.79
CA MET A 62 15.46 -7.68 10.13
C MET A 62 16.58 -6.84 10.74
N LEU A 63 16.35 -5.53 10.90
CA LEU A 63 17.29 -4.62 11.55
C LEU A 63 17.59 -5.06 13.00
N SER A 64 16.54 -5.37 13.76
CA SER A 64 16.66 -5.87 15.12
C SER A 64 17.48 -7.16 15.19
N ALA A 65 17.17 -8.16 14.34
CA ALA A 65 17.90 -9.42 14.30
C ALA A 65 19.37 -9.26 13.88
N TYR A 66 19.65 -8.33 12.96
CA TYR A 66 21.01 -8.09 12.49
C TYR A 66 21.88 -7.38 13.52
N TYR A 67 21.37 -6.33 14.16
CA TYR A 67 22.19 -5.50 15.04
C TYR A 67 22.27 -6.01 16.48
N SER A 68 21.19 -6.63 16.99
CA SER A 68 21.08 -6.97 18.41
C SER A 68 22.02 -8.08 18.84
N LYS A 69 22.73 -7.85 19.95
CA LYS A 69 23.51 -8.86 20.67
C LYS A 69 22.69 -10.08 21.08
N GLY A 70 21.37 -9.92 21.23
CA GLY A 70 20.44 -10.99 21.60
C GLY A 70 20.36 -12.13 20.58
N TYR A 71 20.78 -11.91 19.33
CA TYR A 71 20.80 -12.91 18.27
C TYR A 71 22.19 -13.49 18.01
N ALA A 72 23.19 -13.17 18.81
CA ALA A 72 24.54 -13.66 18.61
C ALA A 72 24.61 -15.19 18.51
N GLY A 73 25.32 -15.69 17.50
CA GLY A 73 25.51 -17.14 17.25
C GLY A 73 24.36 -17.82 16.49
N GLN A 74 23.33 -17.13 16.06
CA GLN A 74 22.20 -17.75 15.33
C GLN A 74 22.44 -17.92 13.82
N ASN A 75 23.49 -17.32 13.24
CA ASN A 75 23.91 -17.46 11.83
C ASN A 75 22.80 -17.25 10.79
N ILE A 76 21.87 -16.34 11.07
CA ILE A 76 20.66 -16.12 10.26
C ILE A 76 21.00 -15.53 8.89
N PHE A 77 22.02 -14.66 8.88
CA PHE A 77 22.38 -13.82 7.72
C PHE A 77 23.45 -14.42 6.81
N ASP A 78 24.09 -15.52 7.17
CA ASP A 78 25.26 -16.09 6.45
C ASP A 78 24.99 -16.42 4.97
N LYS A 79 23.74 -16.61 4.59
CA LYS A 79 23.33 -16.98 3.22
C LYS A 79 22.46 -15.91 2.57
N LEU A 80 22.42 -14.70 3.12
CA LEU A 80 21.66 -13.57 2.61
C LEU A 80 22.60 -12.56 1.93
N GLU A 81 22.04 -11.68 1.10
CA GLU A 81 22.81 -10.74 0.28
C GLU A 81 23.77 -9.87 1.10
N ILE A 82 23.38 -9.48 2.31
CA ILE A 82 24.24 -8.69 3.21
C ILE A 82 25.55 -9.39 3.57
N ALA A 83 25.58 -10.73 3.61
CA ALA A 83 26.79 -11.48 3.92
C ALA A 83 27.93 -11.24 2.91
N ASN A 84 27.58 -10.80 1.70
CA ASN A 84 28.55 -10.49 0.64
C ASN A 84 29.10 -9.05 0.76
N ARG A 85 28.63 -8.25 1.72
CA ARG A 85 29.03 -6.86 1.91
C ARG A 85 30.17 -6.73 2.91
N ALA A 86 31.06 -5.76 2.64
CA ALA A 86 32.24 -5.52 3.50
C ALA A 86 31.86 -5.13 4.94
N SER A 87 30.74 -4.41 5.11
CA SER A 87 30.26 -3.98 6.42
C SER A 87 29.60 -5.07 7.26
N PHE A 88 29.35 -6.26 6.70
CA PHE A 88 28.60 -7.33 7.35
C PHE A 88 29.13 -7.69 8.75
N ALA A 89 30.41 -8.08 8.83
CA ALA A 89 31.00 -8.54 10.09
C ALA A 89 31.24 -7.42 11.11
N GLU A 90 31.28 -6.17 10.65
CA GLU A 90 31.48 -5.00 11.50
C GLU A 90 30.28 -4.73 12.40
N HIS A 91 29.07 -4.95 11.87
CA HIS A 91 27.82 -4.56 12.55
C HIS A 91 27.00 -5.74 13.07
N LEU A 92 27.21 -6.97 12.56
CA LEU A 92 26.42 -8.15 12.93
C LEU A 92 26.47 -8.45 14.43
N ASN A 93 25.33 -8.32 15.10
CA ASN A 93 25.12 -8.63 16.52
C ASN A 93 26.06 -7.90 17.49
N LYS A 94 26.38 -6.63 17.21
CA LYS A 94 27.34 -5.84 18.00
C LYS A 94 26.73 -4.85 18.98
N TYR A 95 25.42 -4.57 18.86
CA TYR A 95 24.81 -3.42 19.54
C TYR A 95 23.76 -3.83 20.56
N ASP A 96 23.55 -2.95 21.53
CA ASP A 96 22.38 -2.97 22.38
C ASP A 96 21.22 -2.30 21.62
N VAL A 97 20.18 -3.08 21.34
CA VAL A 97 19.03 -2.64 20.54
C VAL A 97 17.81 -2.46 21.44
N ILE A 98 17.19 -1.30 21.34
CA ILE A 98 15.86 -1.01 21.88
C ILE A 98 14.87 -1.16 20.73
N TYR A 99 14.06 -2.21 20.74
CA TYR A 99 13.05 -2.48 19.72
C TYR A 99 11.64 -2.28 20.30
N ILE A 100 10.88 -1.41 19.68
CA ILE A 100 9.51 -1.06 20.07
C ILE A 100 8.56 -1.33 18.91
N ASP A 101 7.56 -2.16 19.14
CA ASP A 101 6.36 -2.23 18.33
C ASP A 101 5.23 -1.53 19.09
N MET A 102 4.75 -0.41 18.57
CA MET A 102 3.75 0.41 19.25
C MET A 102 2.41 -0.31 19.41
N ASN A 103 2.04 -1.23 18.48
CA ASN A 103 0.84 -2.06 18.65
C ASN A 103 0.97 -2.99 19.89
N THR A 104 2.16 -3.54 20.08
CA THR A 104 2.43 -4.39 21.27
C THR A 104 2.37 -3.57 22.55
N ILE A 105 2.95 -2.37 22.57
CA ILE A 105 2.92 -1.47 23.73
C ILE A 105 1.48 -1.07 24.07
N ASP A 106 0.68 -0.72 23.07
CA ASP A 106 -0.73 -0.35 23.22
C ASP A 106 -1.57 -1.49 23.81
N GLY A 107 -1.47 -2.68 23.21
CA GLY A 107 -2.17 -3.87 23.75
C GLY A 107 -1.74 -4.27 25.17
N LEU A 108 -0.45 -4.05 25.52
CA LEU A 108 0.02 -4.27 26.89
C LEU A 108 -0.47 -3.19 27.85
N PHE A 109 -0.58 -1.93 27.39
CA PHE A 109 -1.14 -0.83 28.17
C PHE A 109 -2.62 -1.06 28.48
N ASP A 110 -3.41 -1.54 27.54
CA ASP A 110 -4.81 -1.92 27.76
C ASP A 110 -4.95 -2.95 28.90
N GLY A 111 -4.13 -4.00 28.86
CA GLY A 111 -4.07 -4.98 29.94
C GLY A 111 -3.59 -4.40 31.29
N TYR A 112 -2.69 -3.41 31.24
CA TYR A 112 -2.18 -2.71 32.40
C TYR A 112 -3.22 -1.74 32.99
N SER A 113 -3.92 -0.99 32.17
CA SER A 113 -4.91 0.03 32.55
C SER A 113 -6.06 -0.56 33.38
N ASN A 114 -6.36 -1.84 33.14
CA ASN A 114 -7.40 -2.62 33.83
C ASN A 114 -6.95 -3.24 35.17
N LYS A 115 -5.68 -3.10 35.59
CA LYS A 115 -5.16 -3.63 36.84
C LYS A 115 -5.60 -2.80 38.04
N LYS A 116 -5.87 -3.49 39.19
CA LYS A 116 -6.21 -2.84 40.46
C LYS A 116 -5.06 -2.07 41.11
N GLN A 117 -3.82 -2.49 40.85
CA GLN A 117 -2.60 -1.80 41.32
C GLN A 117 -1.82 -1.31 40.11
N LYS A 118 -1.65 0.00 40.04
CA LYS A 118 -0.86 0.68 39.00
C LYS A 118 0.46 1.20 39.58
N VAL A 119 1.47 1.28 38.74
CA VAL A 119 2.74 1.93 39.09
C VAL A 119 2.48 3.43 39.17
N GLU A 120 2.97 4.09 40.23
CA GLU A 120 2.87 5.54 40.35
C GLU A 120 3.56 6.24 39.19
N GLY A 121 2.91 7.25 38.63
CA GLY A 121 3.43 8.01 37.48
C GLY A 121 3.09 7.43 36.09
N VAL A 122 2.45 6.24 36.01
CA VAL A 122 2.03 5.64 34.75
C VAL A 122 0.52 5.84 34.55
N ASN A 123 0.14 6.89 33.84
CA ASN A 123 -1.23 7.35 33.69
C ASN A 123 -1.80 7.11 32.29
N ASP A 124 -0.97 7.12 31.28
CA ASP A 124 -1.35 6.98 29.88
C ASP A 124 -0.37 6.10 29.10
N LEU A 125 -0.63 5.91 27.80
CA LEU A 125 0.19 5.09 26.90
C LEU A 125 1.63 5.58 26.81
N VAL A 126 1.88 6.90 26.85
CA VAL A 126 3.22 7.48 26.73
C VAL A 126 4.03 7.23 28.01
N ASP A 127 3.41 7.36 29.18
CA ASP A 127 4.06 7.00 30.45
C ASP A 127 4.37 5.49 30.48
N TYR A 128 3.46 4.66 29.98
CA TYR A 128 3.66 3.21 29.93
C TYR A 128 4.78 2.83 28.95
N PHE A 129 4.91 3.53 27.84
CA PHE A 129 6.01 3.37 26.90
C PHE A 129 7.36 3.64 27.58
N GLU A 130 7.54 4.79 28.23
CA GLU A 130 8.76 5.11 28.97
C GLU A 130 9.05 4.09 30.06
N TYR A 131 8.04 3.79 30.88
CA TYR A 131 8.12 2.79 31.95
C TYR A 131 8.60 1.43 31.44
N SER A 132 8.06 0.96 30.30
CA SER A 132 8.40 -0.35 29.76
C SER A 132 9.87 -0.44 29.34
N ILE A 133 10.42 0.60 28.71
CA ILE A 133 11.84 0.66 28.35
C ILE A 133 12.73 0.72 29.59
N ILE A 134 12.44 1.63 30.52
CA ILE A 134 13.21 1.81 31.75
C ILE A 134 13.22 0.52 32.58
N LYS A 135 12.09 -0.17 32.68
CA LYS A 135 11.97 -1.46 33.37
C LYS A 135 12.90 -2.51 32.78
N GLU A 136 12.99 -2.62 31.45
CA GLU A 136 13.88 -3.58 30.80
C GLU A 136 15.37 -3.19 30.96
N LEU A 137 15.69 -1.90 30.85
CA LEU A 137 17.04 -1.41 31.14
C LEU A 137 17.46 -1.77 32.58
N LYS A 138 16.58 -1.55 33.57
CA LYS A 138 16.82 -1.90 34.98
C LYS A 138 16.91 -3.40 35.22
N SER A 139 16.35 -4.24 34.37
CA SER A 139 16.43 -5.70 34.47
C SER A 139 17.73 -6.29 33.94
N SER A 140 18.54 -5.50 33.24
CA SER A 140 19.87 -5.92 32.76
C SER A 140 20.91 -5.80 33.86
N ASP A 141 21.64 -6.88 34.15
CA ASP A 141 22.69 -6.90 35.18
C ASP A 141 23.80 -5.83 34.96
N ILE A 142 24.06 -5.48 33.72
CA ILE A 142 25.07 -4.46 33.36
C ILE A 142 24.52 -3.07 33.58
N PHE A 143 23.31 -2.81 33.09
CA PHE A 143 22.73 -1.47 33.14
C PHE A 143 22.21 -1.13 34.55
N SER A 144 21.68 -2.11 35.31
CA SER A 144 21.23 -1.90 36.68
C SER A 144 22.38 -1.42 37.57
N LYS A 145 23.56 -2.04 37.48
CA LYS A 145 24.75 -1.60 38.22
C LYS A 145 25.21 -0.17 37.87
N CYS A 146 25.10 0.17 36.59
CA CYS A 146 25.40 1.54 36.14
C CYS A 146 24.40 2.54 36.74
N LEU A 147 23.10 2.23 36.72
CA LEU A 147 22.05 3.10 37.23
C LEU A 147 22.11 3.26 38.75
N GLU A 148 22.42 2.19 39.48
CA GLU A 148 22.67 2.23 40.93
C GLU A 148 23.87 3.16 41.29
N LYS A 149 24.98 3.05 40.55
CA LYS A 149 26.16 3.89 40.71
C LYS A 149 25.83 5.38 40.56
N HIS A 150 24.96 5.72 39.61
CA HIS A 150 24.54 7.10 39.37
C HIS A 150 23.31 7.53 40.16
N GLN A 151 22.79 6.69 41.06
CA GLN A 151 21.58 6.92 41.89
C GLN A 151 20.34 7.28 41.06
N ILE A 152 20.19 6.65 39.89
CA ILE A 152 19.08 6.85 38.94
C ILE A 152 17.91 5.98 39.37
N GLU A 153 17.05 6.45 40.28
CA GLU A 153 15.91 5.65 40.76
C GLU A 153 14.59 5.98 40.07
N ASN A 154 14.23 7.24 39.92
CA ASN A 154 12.95 7.72 39.39
C ASN A 154 13.11 8.83 38.36
N THR A 155 13.95 8.61 37.38
CA THR A 155 14.26 9.58 36.33
C THR A 155 13.54 9.21 35.02
N GLY A 156 13.41 10.17 34.11
CA GLY A 156 12.87 9.94 32.77
C GLY A 156 13.78 9.07 31.89
N LEU A 157 13.24 8.61 30.77
CA LEU A 157 13.95 7.73 29.85
C LEU A 157 15.27 8.34 29.33
N LEU A 158 15.27 9.64 28.97
CA LEU A 158 16.48 10.30 28.47
C LEU A 158 17.61 10.28 29.48
N GLU A 159 17.33 10.64 30.73
CA GLU A 159 18.36 10.65 31.80
C GLU A 159 18.91 9.24 32.06
N THR A 160 18.02 8.23 32.02
CA THR A 160 18.41 6.83 32.15
C THR A 160 19.35 6.40 31.02
N LEU A 161 19.06 6.76 29.76
CA LEU A 161 19.92 6.44 28.63
C LEU A 161 21.25 7.19 28.69
N LEU A 162 21.23 8.47 29.02
CA LEU A 162 22.45 9.28 29.17
C LEU A 162 23.39 8.70 30.22
N ALA A 163 22.89 8.33 31.39
CA ALA A 163 23.71 7.72 32.45
C ALA A 163 24.40 6.43 31.96
N ILE A 164 23.66 5.55 31.26
CA ILE A 164 24.22 4.30 30.74
C ILE A 164 25.25 4.56 29.65
N THR A 165 24.94 5.43 28.69
CA THR A 165 25.82 5.69 27.56
C THR A 165 27.14 6.39 27.96
N GLN A 166 27.07 7.28 28.93
CA GLN A 166 28.26 7.98 29.46
C GLN A 166 29.15 7.06 30.30
N ASP A 167 28.54 6.24 31.18
CA ASP A 167 29.33 5.36 32.06
C ASP A 167 29.97 4.19 31.31
N LEU A 168 29.26 3.59 30.37
CA LEU A 168 29.71 2.42 29.63
C LEU A 168 30.36 2.76 28.27
N ASN A 169 30.42 4.03 27.91
CA ASN A 169 30.90 4.49 26.59
C ASN A 169 30.28 3.67 25.44
N THR A 170 28.96 3.43 25.50
CA THR A 170 28.19 2.65 24.52
C THR A 170 27.12 3.52 23.89
N LYS A 171 26.56 3.05 22.76
CA LYS A 171 25.42 3.68 22.12
C LYS A 171 24.40 2.63 21.78
N PHE A 172 23.13 3.00 21.86
CA PHE A 172 22.02 2.13 21.50
C PHE A 172 21.67 2.24 20.00
N ILE A 173 21.07 1.20 19.47
CA ILE A 173 20.24 1.30 18.27
C ILE A 173 18.79 1.34 18.72
N PHE A 174 18.04 2.31 18.21
CA PHE A 174 16.63 2.48 18.51
C PHE A 174 15.80 2.16 17.27
N ILE A 175 14.90 1.19 17.39
CA ILE A 175 13.99 0.76 16.32
C ILE A 175 12.55 0.87 16.83
N MET A 176 11.73 1.68 16.16
CA MET A 176 10.31 1.82 16.48
C MET A 176 9.46 1.50 15.27
N ASP A 177 8.65 0.46 15.36
CA ASP A 177 7.63 0.10 14.39
C ASP A 177 6.29 0.72 14.78
N GLU A 178 5.48 1.10 13.77
CA GLU A 178 4.18 1.75 13.92
C GLU A 178 4.25 3.05 14.78
N TRP A 179 5.29 3.87 14.56
CA TRP A 179 5.54 5.12 15.31
C TRP A 179 4.31 6.04 15.36
N ASP A 180 3.47 5.97 14.33
CA ASP A 180 2.29 6.81 14.10
C ASP A 180 1.00 6.28 14.75
N LEU A 181 1.06 5.16 15.50
CA LEU A 181 -0.10 4.57 16.16
C LEU A 181 -0.87 5.59 16.99
N VAL A 182 -0.18 6.41 17.77
CA VAL A 182 -0.82 7.44 18.64
C VAL A 182 -1.64 8.43 17.83
N TYR A 183 -1.24 8.73 16.59
CA TYR A 183 -1.98 9.64 15.72
C TYR A 183 -3.17 8.98 15.03
N ARG A 184 -3.10 7.67 14.78
CA ARG A 184 -4.15 6.91 14.10
C ARG A 184 -5.24 6.44 15.08
N GLU A 185 -4.83 5.79 16.15
CA GLU A 185 -5.77 5.17 17.10
C GLU A 185 -6.30 6.20 18.13
N TYR A 186 -5.47 7.17 18.54
CA TYR A 186 -5.83 8.23 19.48
C TYR A 186 -6.01 9.59 18.80
N CYS A 187 -6.65 9.59 17.63
CA CYS A 187 -6.77 10.78 16.77
C CYS A 187 -7.51 11.96 17.45
N ASN A 188 -8.36 11.70 18.44
CA ASN A 188 -9.11 12.73 19.18
C ASN A 188 -8.42 13.16 20.49
N ASP A 189 -7.29 12.56 20.87
CA ASP A 189 -6.55 12.90 22.09
C ASP A 189 -5.30 13.75 21.77
N GLU A 190 -5.53 15.05 21.56
CA GLU A 190 -4.43 15.97 21.31
C GLU A 190 -3.41 16.06 22.45
N ALA A 191 -3.85 15.83 23.71
CA ALA A 191 -2.95 15.90 24.86
C ALA A 191 -1.94 14.75 24.82
N LEU A 192 -2.41 13.54 24.55
CA LEU A 192 -1.57 12.35 24.39
C LEU A 192 -0.60 12.51 23.21
N GLN A 193 -1.10 12.99 22.06
CA GLN A 193 -0.29 13.24 20.86
C GLN A 193 0.82 14.27 21.13
N LYS A 194 0.50 15.38 21.83
CA LYS A 194 1.49 16.40 22.23
C LYS A 194 2.53 15.84 23.19
N LYS A 195 2.10 14.99 24.12
CA LYS A 195 3.00 14.33 25.07
C LYS A 195 3.96 13.38 24.37
N PHE A 196 3.44 12.55 23.46
CA PHE A 196 4.23 11.60 22.68
C PHE A 196 5.30 12.30 21.83
N ILE A 197 4.92 13.32 21.06
CA ILE A 197 5.89 14.05 20.23
C ILE A 197 6.92 14.79 21.09
N LYS A 198 6.55 15.28 22.29
CA LYS A 198 7.49 15.88 23.23
C LYS A 198 8.51 14.87 23.74
N LEU A 199 8.07 13.64 24.03
CA LEU A 199 8.96 12.55 24.42
C LEU A 199 9.98 12.25 23.30
N LEU A 200 9.53 12.06 22.08
CA LEU A 200 10.43 11.80 20.94
C LEU A 200 11.40 12.96 20.68
N LYS A 201 10.93 14.21 20.85
CA LYS A 201 11.81 15.39 20.81
C LYS A 201 12.90 15.34 21.87
N ASN A 202 12.55 14.98 23.07
CA ASN A 202 13.53 14.88 24.16
C ASN A 202 14.58 13.81 23.85
N LEU A 203 14.15 12.67 23.31
CA LEU A 203 15.07 11.57 22.97
C LEU A 203 16.02 11.93 21.82
N PHE A 204 15.51 12.57 20.78
CA PHE A 204 16.27 12.72 19.54
C PHE A 204 16.74 14.14 19.21
N LYS A 205 16.32 15.16 19.98
CA LYS A 205 16.65 16.57 19.69
C LYS A 205 17.21 17.34 20.90
N ALA A 206 16.98 16.87 22.14
CA ALA A 206 17.56 17.53 23.30
C ALA A 206 19.07 17.33 23.34
N ASP A 207 19.75 18.26 24.02
CA ASP A 207 21.21 18.21 24.22
C ASP A 207 21.63 16.85 24.80
N GLY A 208 22.51 16.16 24.10
CA GLY A 208 23.00 14.83 24.46
C GLY A 208 22.05 13.67 24.09
N GLY A 209 20.77 13.91 23.78
CA GLY A 209 19.81 12.85 23.46
C GLY A 209 20.22 12.04 22.23
N GLN A 210 20.59 12.71 21.14
CA GLN A 210 21.09 12.04 19.92
C GLN A 210 22.38 11.24 20.17
N ASP A 211 23.19 11.62 21.17
CA ASP A 211 24.47 10.95 21.47
C ASP A 211 24.25 9.57 22.07
N CYS A 212 23.06 9.30 22.61
CA CYS A 212 22.70 7.99 23.10
C CYS A 212 22.56 6.94 21.98
N PHE A 213 22.40 7.38 20.72
CA PHE A 213 22.09 6.47 19.61
C PHE A 213 23.19 6.46 18.53
N ALA A 214 23.57 5.26 18.13
CA ALA A 214 24.41 5.02 16.96
C ALA A 214 23.56 5.04 15.67
N LEU A 215 22.31 4.59 15.76
CA LEU A 215 21.29 4.60 14.70
C LEU A 215 19.91 4.64 15.36
N ALA A 216 18.98 5.41 14.80
CA ALA A 216 17.56 5.32 15.12
C ALA A 216 16.75 5.12 13.84
N TYR A 217 15.86 4.15 13.86
CA TYR A 217 14.98 3.81 12.75
C TYR A 217 13.53 3.86 13.18
N LEU A 218 12.75 4.74 12.55
CA LEU A 218 11.30 4.82 12.74
C LEU A 218 10.58 4.32 11.49
N THR A 219 9.54 3.52 11.67
CA THR A 219 8.68 3.12 10.57
C THR A 219 7.21 3.14 10.97
N GLY A 220 6.36 3.41 10.00
CA GLY A 220 4.92 3.54 10.15
C GLY A 220 4.26 3.79 8.80
N ILE A 221 3.01 4.18 8.82
CA ILE A 221 2.22 4.51 7.61
C ILE A 221 2.35 6.00 7.32
N LEU A 222 2.09 6.81 8.34
CA LEU A 222 2.05 8.26 8.19
C LEU A 222 3.46 8.86 8.25
N PRO A 223 3.77 9.85 7.38
CA PRO A 223 5.00 10.62 7.46
C PRO A 223 5.14 11.33 8.82
N ILE A 224 6.34 11.77 9.16
CA ILE A 224 6.57 12.50 10.41
C ILE A 224 5.83 13.85 10.41
N LYS A 225 5.05 14.08 11.45
CA LYS A 225 4.21 15.27 11.59
C LYS A 225 5.02 16.57 11.66
N LYS A 226 4.65 17.55 10.83
CA LYS A 226 5.16 18.91 10.89
C LYS A 226 4.21 19.78 11.72
N TYR A 227 4.58 20.09 12.95
CA TYR A 227 3.80 20.96 13.83
C TYR A 227 4.18 22.43 13.61
N ASN A 228 3.17 23.29 13.30
CA ASN A 228 3.29 24.77 13.30
C ASN A 228 4.65 25.32 12.79
N SER A 229 4.98 25.11 11.52
CA SER A 229 6.21 25.58 10.86
C SER A 229 7.55 25.11 11.48
N GLN A 230 7.53 24.44 12.62
CA GLN A 230 8.70 23.78 13.21
C GLN A 230 8.41 22.27 13.30
N SER A 231 9.05 21.49 12.44
CA SER A 231 8.98 20.03 12.50
C SER A 231 9.45 19.56 13.88
N ALA A 232 8.63 18.73 14.53
CA ALA A 232 8.97 18.21 15.85
C ALA A 232 10.19 17.29 15.79
N LEU A 233 10.36 16.55 14.68
CA LEU A 233 11.42 15.56 14.43
C LEU A 233 12.11 15.86 13.09
N ASN A 234 12.48 17.13 12.85
CA ASN A 234 13.14 17.56 11.62
C ASN A 234 14.59 17.03 11.47
N ASP A 235 15.11 16.42 12.51
CA ASP A 235 16.44 15.82 12.51
C ASP A 235 16.42 14.39 11.91
N PHE A 236 15.23 13.82 11.69
CA PHE A 236 15.09 12.58 10.96
C PHE A 236 15.12 12.81 9.45
N ASP A 237 15.96 12.06 8.76
CA ASP A 237 15.88 11.88 7.32
C ASP A 237 14.66 11.01 7.00
N GLU A 238 13.64 11.64 6.45
CA GLU A 238 12.34 11.01 6.20
C GLU A 238 12.16 10.64 4.74
N TYR A 239 11.75 9.38 4.51
CA TYR A 239 11.44 8.81 3.20
C TYR A 239 10.05 8.18 3.19
N ASN A 240 9.12 8.79 2.49
CA ASN A 240 7.71 8.39 2.44
C ASN A 240 7.23 8.18 0.99
N MET A 241 5.95 7.92 0.77
CA MET A 241 5.39 7.71 -0.58
C MET A 241 5.46 8.95 -1.46
N LEU A 242 5.42 10.15 -0.89
CA LEU A 242 5.51 11.41 -1.62
C LEU A 242 6.96 11.83 -1.88
N SER A 243 7.91 11.38 -1.05
CA SER A 243 9.34 11.66 -1.15
C SER A 243 10.15 10.41 -0.79
N PRO A 244 10.23 9.42 -1.67
CA PRO A 244 10.74 8.08 -1.34
C PRO A 244 12.26 7.94 -1.28
N GLY A 245 13.02 8.91 -1.80
CA GLY A 245 14.49 8.84 -1.87
C GLY A 245 15.01 7.58 -2.59
N ASP A 246 16.17 7.08 -2.18
CA ASP A 246 16.80 5.88 -2.75
C ASP A 246 16.35 4.59 -2.05
N TYR A 247 15.35 4.67 -1.17
CA TYR A 247 14.84 3.55 -0.40
C TYR A 247 13.65 2.82 -1.06
N ALA A 248 13.22 3.26 -2.25
CA ALA A 248 12.10 2.67 -2.97
C ALA A 248 12.21 1.14 -3.15
N PRO A 249 13.34 0.56 -3.60
CA PRO A 249 13.44 -0.86 -3.90
C PRO A 249 13.39 -1.78 -2.67
N TYR A 250 13.57 -1.24 -1.47
CA TYR A 250 13.64 -2.05 -0.25
C TYR A 250 12.28 -2.32 0.40
N PHE A 251 11.25 -1.57 -0.01
CA PHE A 251 9.89 -1.69 0.53
C PHE A 251 8.90 -1.99 -0.58
N GLY A 252 8.32 -3.18 -0.53
CA GLY A 252 7.56 -3.74 -1.64
C GLY A 252 8.41 -4.72 -2.48
N PHE A 253 7.81 -5.33 -3.50
CA PHE A 253 8.54 -6.16 -4.45
C PHE A 253 8.73 -5.41 -5.77
N THR A 254 9.91 -5.56 -6.36
CA THR A 254 10.24 -4.99 -7.68
C THR A 254 9.88 -5.97 -8.79
N GLU A 255 9.86 -5.48 -10.03
CA GLU A 255 9.60 -6.29 -11.22
C GLU A 255 10.57 -7.48 -11.36
N ASP A 256 11.87 -7.28 -11.12
CA ASP A 256 12.88 -8.34 -11.19
C ASP A 256 12.66 -9.42 -10.12
N GLU A 257 12.16 -9.03 -8.95
CA GLU A 257 11.84 -9.96 -7.87
C GLU A 257 10.57 -10.75 -8.17
N ILE A 258 9.56 -10.12 -8.78
CA ILE A 258 8.36 -10.81 -9.25
C ILE A 258 8.71 -11.82 -10.33
N ALA A 259 9.57 -11.47 -11.29
CA ALA A 259 10.04 -12.40 -12.30
C ALA A 259 10.64 -13.69 -11.68
N LYS A 260 11.49 -13.52 -10.65
CA LYS A 260 12.07 -14.67 -9.91
C LYS A 260 11.01 -15.47 -9.13
N ILE A 261 10.00 -14.82 -8.57
CA ILE A 261 8.90 -15.51 -7.86
C ILE A 261 8.11 -16.38 -8.83
N VAL A 262 7.81 -15.86 -10.03
CA VAL A 262 7.03 -16.58 -11.05
C VAL A 262 7.79 -17.78 -11.62
N GLU A 263 9.13 -17.72 -11.71
CA GLU A 263 9.97 -18.84 -12.13
C GLU A 263 9.96 -20.01 -11.12
N SER A 264 9.48 -19.78 -9.89
CA SER A 264 9.41 -20.84 -8.88
C SER A 264 8.38 -21.90 -9.27
N PRO A 265 8.70 -23.21 -9.16
CA PRO A 265 7.75 -24.28 -9.43
C PRO A 265 6.49 -24.26 -8.57
N ASN A 266 6.55 -23.54 -7.45
CA ASN A 266 5.42 -23.39 -6.53
C ASN A 266 4.46 -22.24 -6.92
N CYS A 267 4.85 -21.40 -7.87
CA CYS A 267 4.00 -20.32 -8.38
C CYS A 267 3.11 -20.83 -9.52
N LYS A 268 1.80 -20.71 -9.36
CA LYS A 268 0.81 -21.10 -10.38
C LYS A 268 0.06 -19.89 -10.97
N VAL A 269 0.36 -18.70 -10.48
CA VAL A 269 -0.19 -17.45 -11.01
C VAL A 269 0.72 -16.90 -12.09
N SER A 270 0.14 -16.30 -13.13
CA SER A 270 0.94 -15.73 -14.21
C SER A 270 1.58 -14.41 -13.78
N HIS A 271 2.68 -14.05 -14.45
CA HIS A 271 3.32 -12.74 -14.26
C HIS A 271 2.35 -11.60 -14.59
N GLN A 272 1.57 -11.76 -15.67
CA GLN A 272 0.60 -10.77 -16.11
C GLN A 272 -0.50 -10.54 -15.08
N ASP A 273 -1.03 -11.60 -14.46
CA ASP A 273 -2.05 -11.48 -13.41
C ASP A 273 -1.49 -10.76 -12.17
N LEU A 274 -0.28 -11.12 -11.73
CA LEU A 274 0.36 -10.43 -10.61
C LEU A 274 0.58 -8.94 -10.90
N LYS A 275 0.93 -8.61 -12.15
CA LYS A 275 1.13 -7.24 -12.60
C LYS A 275 -0.16 -6.45 -12.58
N GLU A 276 -1.22 -6.97 -13.18
CA GLU A 276 -2.53 -6.31 -13.23
C GLU A 276 -3.10 -6.08 -11.83
N TRP A 277 -2.97 -7.08 -10.95
CA TRP A 277 -3.61 -7.03 -9.63
C TRP A 277 -2.83 -6.29 -8.57
N TYR A 278 -1.49 -6.27 -8.59
CA TYR A 278 -0.70 -5.84 -7.42
C TYR A 278 0.44 -4.87 -7.71
N GLU A 279 0.74 -4.58 -8.97
CA GLU A 279 1.72 -3.59 -9.40
C GLU A 279 1.11 -2.18 -9.34
N GLY A 280 1.85 -1.18 -9.71
CA GLY A 280 1.36 0.16 -10.02
C GLY A 280 1.72 1.24 -9.01
N TYR A 281 2.44 0.91 -7.95
CA TYR A 281 3.03 1.95 -7.10
C TYR A 281 4.35 2.41 -7.71
N LYS A 282 4.32 3.51 -8.48
CA LYS A 282 5.53 4.10 -9.06
C LYS A 282 6.27 4.94 -8.03
N ILE A 283 7.33 4.37 -7.45
CA ILE A 283 8.11 5.01 -6.42
C ILE A 283 9.47 5.39 -7.01
N LYS A 284 9.69 6.68 -7.31
CA LYS A 284 10.91 7.20 -7.95
C LYS A 284 11.27 6.45 -9.26
N GLY A 285 10.26 6.16 -10.07
CA GLY A 285 10.46 5.46 -11.35
C GLY A 285 10.66 3.95 -11.22
N VAL A 286 10.57 3.38 -10.02
CA VAL A 286 10.57 1.94 -9.78
C VAL A 286 9.14 1.47 -9.59
N ASP A 287 8.73 0.48 -10.36
CA ASP A 287 7.42 -0.16 -10.21
C ASP A 287 7.46 -1.13 -9.03
N ILE A 288 6.55 -0.94 -8.09
CA ILE A 288 6.50 -1.67 -6.82
C ILE A 288 5.16 -2.40 -6.69
N TYR A 289 5.23 -3.66 -6.31
CA TYR A 289 4.11 -4.53 -6.00
C TYR A 289 3.87 -4.62 -4.49
N ASN A 290 2.61 -4.84 -4.09
CA ASN A 290 2.28 -5.12 -2.69
C ASN A 290 2.74 -6.53 -2.29
N PRO A 291 3.73 -6.68 -1.38
CA PRO A 291 4.27 -7.99 -1.01
C PRO A 291 3.26 -8.96 -0.42
N ASN A 292 2.37 -8.46 0.46
CA ASN A 292 1.39 -9.32 1.13
C ASN A 292 0.39 -9.91 0.14
N SER A 293 -0.07 -9.10 -0.82
CA SER A 293 -1.02 -9.54 -1.82
C SER A 293 -0.38 -10.53 -2.79
N VAL A 294 0.84 -10.25 -3.25
CA VAL A 294 1.63 -11.21 -4.04
C VAL A 294 1.84 -12.53 -3.30
N CYS A 295 2.31 -12.51 -2.04
CA CYS A 295 2.52 -13.72 -1.26
C CYS A 295 1.24 -14.54 -1.09
N LYS A 296 0.11 -13.89 -0.87
CA LYS A 296 -1.19 -14.56 -0.76
C LYS A 296 -1.67 -15.14 -2.09
N ALA A 297 -1.52 -14.38 -3.17
CA ALA A 297 -1.89 -14.84 -4.52
C ALA A 297 -1.10 -16.10 -4.93
N VAL A 298 0.22 -16.08 -4.73
CA VAL A 298 1.06 -17.25 -5.01
C VAL A 298 0.68 -18.43 -4.12
N SER A 299 0.47 -18.20 -2.81
CA SER A 299 0.11 -19.26 -1.86
C SER A 299 -1.25 -19.89 -2.14
N ARG A 300 -2.22 -19.12 -2.65
CA ARG A 300 -3.59 -19.56 -2.94
C ARG A 300 -3.81 -19.91 -4.39
N SER A 301 -2.83 -19.61 -5.26
CA SER A 301 -2.92 -19.76 -6.71
C SER A 301 -4.10 -18.97 -7.32
N GLU A 302 -4.37 -17.79 -6.78
CA GLU A 302 -5.52 -16.97 -7.15
C GLU A 302 -5.20 -15.48 -6.97
N CYS A 303 -5.54 -14.65 -7.95
CA CYS A 303 -5.43 -13.19 -7.89
C CYS A 303 -6.82 -12.59 -7.59
N ILE A 304 -6.98 -12.09 -6.38
CA ILE A 304 -8.18 -11.39 -5.88
C ILE A 304 -7.75 -10.23 -4.99
N SER A 305 -8.69 -9.42 -4.53
CA SER A 305 -8.37 -8.39 -3.52
C SER A 305 -8.06 -9.04 -2.16
N TYR A 306 -6.83 -8.87 -1.71
CA TYR A 306 -6.39 -9.22 -0.36
C TYR A 306 -6.29 -7.98 0.54
N TRP A 307 -6.60 -6.79 0.02
CA TRP A 307 -6.59 -5.54 0.75
C TRP A 307 -7.75 -5.42 1.71
N SER A 308 -8.93 -5.91 1.30
CA SER A 308 -10.17 -5.86 2.08
C SER A 308 -10.08 -6.69 3.39
N GLY A 309 -10.78 -6.27 4.42
CA GLY A 309 -10.86 -6.95 5.74
C GLY A 309 -10.02 -6.30 6.83
N THR A 310 -9.65 -5.03 6.70
CA THR A 310 -8.98 -4.26 7.75
C THR A 310 -9.69 -2.93 7.98
N SER A 311 -9.56 -2.36 9.18
CA SER A 311 -10.03 -1.03 9.60
C SER A 311 -9.66 0.14 8.65
N SER A 312 -8.95 -0.14 7.58
CA SER A 312 -8.52 0.83 6.59
C SER A 312 -9.67 1.49 5.81
N ASN A 313 -10.77 0.77 5.56
CA ASN A 313 -11.89 1.33 4.81
C ASN A 313 -12.61 2.45 5.58
N GLU A 314 -12.71 2.35 6.91
CA GLU A 314 -13.29 3.40 7.75
C GLU A 314 -12.48 4.70 7.67
N GLU A 315 -11.16 4.58 7.63
CA GLU A 315 -10.25 5.73 7.49
C GLU A 315 -10.42 6.41 6.13
N PHE A 316 -10.51 5.64 5.03
CA PHE A 316 -10.81 6.16 3.70
C PHE A 316 -12.18 6.87 3.68
N VAL A 317 -13.23 6.23 4.18
CA VAL A 317 -14.59 6.78 4.24
C VAL A 317 -14.62 8.07 5.04
N ARG A 318 -13.93 8.12 6.18
CA ARG A 318 -13.80 9.34 7.00
C ARG A 318 -13.14 10.48 6.21
N LEU A 319 -12.07 10.20 5.48
CA LEU A 319 -11.35 11.20 4.68
C LEU A 319 -12.21 11.78 3.56
N ILE A 320 -12.95 10.94 2.85
CA ILE A 320 -13.79 11.39 1.73
C ILE A 320 -15.06 12.09 2.23
N ASN A 321 -15.59 11.72 3.40
CA ASN A 321 -16.74 12.36 4.02
C ASN A 321 -16.44 13.73 4.66
N THR A 322 -15.19 14.22 4.61
CA THR A 322 -14.85 15.62 4.92
C THR A 322 -15.54 16.62 3.98
N ASP A 323 -16.15 16.11 2.91
CA ASP A 323 -17.01 16.81 1.96
C ASP A 323 -16.35 18.03 1.27
N PHE A 324 -15.05 17.98 1.03
CA PHE A 324 -14.39 18.98 0.19
C PHE A 324 -14.94 18.91 -1.24
N LYS A 325 -15.29 20.10 -1.77
CA LYS A 325 -15.93 20.22 -3.08
C LYS A 325 -15.17 19.45 -4.17
N GLY A 326 -15.87 18.52 -4.84
CA GLY A 326 -15.38 17.75 -5.96
C GLY A 326 -14.54 16.52 -5.59
N ILE A 327 -14.40 16.17 -4.30
CA ILE A 327 -13.56 15.02 -3.92
C ILE A 327 -14.18 13.69 -4.34
N LYS A 328 -15.50 13.55 -4.26
CA LYS A 328 -16.22 12.32 -4.64
C LYS A 328 -16.15 12.09 -6.14
N GLU A 329 -16.34 13.16 -6.91
CA GLU A 329 -16.17 13.15 -8.37
C GLU A 329 -14.75 12.76 -8.76
N ASP A 330 -13.74 13.37 -8.13
CA ASP A 330 -12.33 13.05 -8.39
C ASP A 330 -12.03 11.56 -8.10
N ILE A 331 -12.60 10.97 -7.03
CA ILE A 331 -12.41 9.55 -6.70
C ILE A 331 -13.05 8.64 -7.77
N ILE A 332 -14.22 9.00 -8.27
CA ILE A 332 -14.88 8.23 -9.33
C ILE A 332 -14.09 8.32 -10.63
N ASN A 333 -13.65 9.52 -11.00
CA ASN A 333 -12.80 9.70 -12.17
C ASN A 333 -11.51 8.88 -12.08
N LEU A 334 -10.88 8.83 -10.89
CA LEU A 334 -9.71 7.98 -10.64
C LEU A 334 -10.02 6.48 -10.81
N ILE A 335 -11.18 6.00 -10.34
CA ILE A 335 -11.61 4.61 -10.52
C ILE A 335 -11.82 4.30 -12.02
N GLU A 336 -12.28 5.27 -12.79
CA GLU A 336 -12.47 5.17 -14.24
C GLU A 336 -11.15 5.25 -15.04
N GLY A 337 -10.04 5.56 -14.37
CA GLY A 337 -8.70 5.60 -14.96
C GLY A 337 -8.20 7.00 -15.27
N GLU A 338 -8.96 8.05 -14.91
CA GLU A 338 -8.46 9.42 -14.99
C GLU A 338 -7.35 9.66 -13.97
N GLN A 339 -6.66 10.76 -14.16
CA GLN A 339 -5.59 11.20 -13.27
C GLN A 339 -5.97 12.55 -12.64
N VAL A 340 -5.72 12.69 -11.34
CA VAL A 340 -6.00 13.91 -10.61
C VAL A 340 -4.72 14.57 -10.13
N THR A 341 -4.52 15.84 -10.51
CA THR A 341 -3.36 16.61 -10.06
C THR A 341 -3.62 17.23 -8.69
N PHE A 342 -2.71 17.02 -7.74
CA PHE A 342 -2.79 17.58 -6.40
C PHE A 342 -1.45 18.20 -5.96
N SER A 343 -1.49 19.04 -4.90
CA SER A 343 -0.31 19.66 -4.31
C SER A 343 0.05 18.99 -2.99
N CYS A 344 1.30 18.57 -2.83
CA CYS A 344 1.82 18.05 -1.56
C CYS A 344 2.73 19.06 -0.82
N ALA A 345 2.86 20.29 -1.31
CA ALA A 345 3.82 21.28 -0.79
C ALA A 345 3.56 21.68 0.67
N ASN A 346 2.30 21.79 1.06
CA ASN A 346 1.88 22.21 2.40
C ASN A 346 1.29 21.07 3.23
N PHE A 347 1.42 19.84 2.76
CA PHE A 347 0.88 18.67 3.44
C PHE A 347 1.46 18.57 4.85
N GLN A 348 0.61 18.75 5.83
CA GLN A 348 0.90 18.54 7.24
C GLN A 348 0.23 17.23 7.63
N ASN A 349 1.04 16.25 7.94
CA ASN A 349 0.57 14.93 8.26
C ASN A 349 -0.08 14.88 9.65
N ASP A 350 -1.30 15.37 9.71
CA ASP A 350 -2.11 15.24 10.91
C ASP A 350 -3.52 14.85 10.47
N MET A 351 -3.92 13.68 10.90
CA MET A 351 -5.26 13.14 10.59
C MET A 351 -6.41 14.04 11.10
N VAL A 352 -6.09 15.07 11.84
CA VAL A 352 -7.05 15.99 12.49
C VAL A 352 -7.20 17.31 11.73
N THR A 353 -6.11 17.84 11.17
CA THR A 353 -6.13 19.17 10.50
C THR A 353 -6.07 19.06 8.98
N ILE A 354 -6.96 18.25 8.41
CA ILE A 354 -7.16 18.19 6.95
C ILE A 354 -7.82 19.50 6.51
N LYS A 355 -7.14 20.29 5.67
CA LYS A 355 -7.56 21.64 5.29
C LYS A 355 -8.27 21.68 3.96
N ASP A 356 -7.88 20.84 3.03
CA ASP A 356 -8.40 20.81 1.68
C ASP A 356 -8.28 19.42 1.05
N LYS A 357 -8.76 19.27 -0.18
CA LYS A 357 -8.68 18.01 -0.92
C LYS A 357 -7.24 17.56 -1.25
N ASN A 358 -6.26 18.48 -1.30
CA ASN A 358 -4.86 18.08 -1.56
C ASN A 358 -4.28 17.32 -0.37
N ASP A 359 -4.64 17.70 0.86
CA ASP A 359 -4.28 16.96 2.06
C ASP A 359 -4.89 15.56 2.04
N VAL A 360 -6.15 15.43 1.62
CA VAL A 360 -6.82 14.12 1.48
C VAL A 360 -6.07 13.26 0.45
N PHE A 361 -5.76 13.76 -0.74
CA PHE A 361 -5.01 13.01 -1.75
C PHE A 361 -3.63 12.59 -1.25
N SER A 362 -2.94 13.49 -0.55
CA SER A 362 -1.63 13.18 0.05
C SER A 362 -1.72 12.05 1.07
N LEU A 363 -2.77 12.05 1.92
CA LEU A 363 -3.04 10.96 2.87
C LEU A 363 -3.40 9.65 2.15
N LEU A 364 -4.26 9.69 1.14
CA LEU A 364 -4.64 8.50 0.37
C LEU A 364 -3.44 7.84 -0.31
N VAL A 365 -2.47 8.65 -0.78
CA VAL A 365 -1.19 8.12 -1.30
C VAL A 365 -0.37 7.48 -0.17
N CYS A 366 -0.24 8.12 0.99
CA CYS A 366 0.49 7.56 2.13
C CYS A 366 -0.15 6.27 2.67
N LEU A 367 -1.49 6.20 2.66
CA LEU A 367 -2.26 5.03 3.07
C LEU A 367 -2.22 3.89 2.03
N GLY A 368 -1.88 4.20 0.77
CA GLY A 368 -1.76 3.23 -0.33
C GLY A 368 -3.03 3.01 -1.14
N TYR A 369 -4.06 3.83 -0.95
CA TYR A 369 -5.25 3.82 -1.81
C TYR A 369 -5.00 4.45 -3.18
N LEU A 370 -3.99 5.30 -3.29
CA LEU A 370 -3.59 5.90 -4.55
C LEU A 370 -2.09 5.73 -4.79
N GLY A 371 -1.72 5.55 -6.03
CA GLY A 371 -0.38 5.78 -6.53
C GLY A 371 -0.18 7.25 -6.87
N CYS A 372 1.06 7.69 -6.98
CA CYS A 372 1.34 9.01 -7.49
C CYS A 372 2.59 9.03 -8.37
N SER A 373 2.64 9.97 -9.30
CA SER A 373 3.82 10.26 -10.13
C SER A 373 4.20 11.73 -10.07
N ASP A 374 5.47 12.00 -10.36
CA ASP A 374 6.00 13.35 -10.40
C ASP A 374 5.50 14.10 -11.65
N THR A 375 5.32 15.41 -11.52
CA THR A 375 5.05 16.31 -12.62
C THR A 375 6.29 17.18 -12.92
N LYS A 376 6.25 17.94 -14.00
CA LYS A 376 7.29 18.97 -14.27
C LYS A 376 7.37 20.03 -13.15
N ASN A 377 6.28 20.22 -12.42
CA ASN A 377 6.24 21.09 -11.23
C ASN A 377 6.51 20.25 -9.98
N LYS A 378 7.66 20.45 -9.33
CA LYS A 378 8.11 19.71 -8.16
C LYS A 378 7.13 19.72 -6.96
N TYR A 379 6.21 20.70 -6.91
CA TYR A 379 5.21 20.83 -5.84
C TYR A 379 3.89 20.15 -6.18
N ARG A 380 3.74 19.58 -7.37
CA ARG A 380 2.53 18.89 -7.80
C ARG A 380 2.83 17.47 -8.20
N LYS A 381 1.91 16.59 -7.85
CA LYS A 381 1.91 15.18 -8.24
C LYS A 381 0.60 14.84 -8.93
N VAL A 382 0.61 13.76 -9.66
CA VAL A 382 -0.56 13.19 -10.30
C VAL A 382 -0.92 11.92 -9.55
N ALA A 383 -2.14 11.86 -9.00
CA ALA A 383 -2.70 10.68 -8.36
C ALA A 383 -3.40 9.80 -9.39
N TYR A 384 -3.35 8.48 -9.16
CA TYR A 384 -4.04 7.46 -9.96
C TYR A 384 -4.36 6.24 -9.10
N VAL A 385 -5.31 5.40 -9.52
CA VAL A 385 -5.54 4.09 -8.90
C VAL A 385 -4.45 3.12 -9.35
N PRO A 386 -3.68 2.53 -8.42
CA PRO A 386 -2.46 1.81 -8.80
C PRO A 386 -2.74 0.50 -9.56
N ASN A 387 -3.77 -0.26 -9.18
CA ASN A 387 -3.99 -1.62 -9.69
C ASN A 387 -5.42 -2.10 -9.50
N ALA A 388 -5.72 -3.30 -10.03
CA ALA A 388 -7.04 -3.90 -9.94
C ALA A 388 -7.48 -4.19 -8.49
N GLU A 389 -6.56 -4.56 -7.60
CA GLU A 389 -6.86 -4.80 -6.18
C GLU A 389 -7.45 -3.57 -5.51
N ILE A 390 -6.79 -2.43 -5.64
CA ILE A 390 -7.24 -1.17 -5.04
C ILE A 390 -8.48 -0.64 -5.75
N LYS A 391 -8.55 -0.80 -7.08
CA LYS A 391 -9.74 -0.44 -7.85
C LYS A 391 -10.98 -1.13 -7.31
N ALA A 392 -10.92 -2.45 -7.09
CA ALA A 392 -12.03 -3.22 -6.52
C ALA A 392 -12.43 -2.70 -5.13
N VAL A 393 -11.46 -2.42 -4.25
CA VAL A 393 -11.74 -1.88 -2.91
C VAL A 393 -12.44 -0.52 -2.97
N LEU A 394 -11.98 0.38 -3.84
CA LEU A 394 -12.58 1.70 -3.98
C LEU A 394 -14.00 1.63 -4.54
N MET A 395 -14.25 0.71 -5.48
CA MET A 395 -15.59 0.47 -6.04
C MET A 395 -16.54 -0.04 -4.97
N ASP A 396 -16.13 -0.99 -4.12
CA ASP A 396 -16.94 -1.49 -3.01
C ASP A 396 -17.30 -0.37 -2.03
N ILE A 397 -16.31 0.48 -1.66
CA ILE A 397 -16.55 1.61 -0.76
C ILE A 397 -17.55 2.60 -1.36
N VAL A 398 -17.41 2.95 -2.64
CA VAL A 398 -18.34 3.87 -3.32
C VAL A 398 -19.76 3.33 -3.31
N ARG A 399 -19.93 2.00 -3.49
CA ARG A 399 -21.23 1.34 -3.41
C ARG A 399 -21.82 1.34 -2.01
N GLU A 400 -21.06 0.91 -1.01
CA GLU A 400 -21.50 0.87 0.40
C GLU A 400 -21.95 2.24 0.91
N GLN A 401 -21.34 3.31 0.42
CA GLN A 401 -21.69 4.69 0.80
C GLN A 401 -22.84 5.27 -0.01
N ASN A 402 -23.48 4.50 -0.90
CA ASN A 402 -24.59 4.95 -1.75
C ASN A 402 -24.29 6.21 -2.57
N TRP A 403 -23.03 6.44 -2.93
CA TRP A 403 -22.65 7.58 -3.77
C TRP A 403 -23.21 7.43 -5.18
N TYR A 404 -23.44 6.19 -5.60
CA TYR A 404 -23.89 5.86 -6.95
C TYR A 404 -25.24 6.47 -7.32
N GLU A 405 -26.18 6.67 -6.37
CA GLU A 405 -27.49 7.27 -6.67
C GLU A 405 -27.42 8.72 -7.16
N ARG A 406 -26.28 9.38 -6.94
CA ARG A 406 -26.06 10.79 -7.26
C ARG A 406 -25.16 11.03 -8.46
N MET A 407 -24.60 9.98 -9.06
CA MET A 407 -23.55 10.11 -10.07
C MET A 407 -24.05 9.75 -11.46
N GLU A 408 -23.90 10.67 -12.43
CA GLU A 408 -24.32 10.46 -13.82
C GLU A 408 -23.56 9.31 -14.49
N THR A 409 -22.31 9.12 -14.12
CA THR A 409 -21.43 8.08 -14.68
C THR A 409 -21.94 6.68 -14.41
N ILE A 410 -22.41 6.43 -13.18
CA ILE A 410 -22.98 5.11 -12.80
C ILE A 410 -24.30 4.89 -13.53
N LYS A 411 -25.14 5.93 -13.60
CA LYS A 411 -26.39 5.85 -14.42
C LYS A 411 -26.10 5.56 -15.90
N ARG A 412 -24.98 6.11 -16.41
CA ARG A 412 -24.56 5.86 -17.79
C ARG A 412 -24.12 4.41 -17.98
N SER A 413 -23.38 3.84 -17.02
CA SER A 413 -22.98 2.43 -17.01
C SER A 413 -24.20 1.50 -16.97
N ASP A 414 -25.15 1.76 -16.09
CA ASP A 414 -26.40 0.98 -16.00
C ASP A 414 -27.20 1.05 -17.30
N ASN A 415 -27.27 2.26 -17.89
CA ASN A 415 -27.96 2.44 -19.18
C ASN A 415 -27.27 1.68 -20.32
N LEU A 416 -25.93 1.63 -20.33
CA LEU A 416 -25.16 0.89 -21.33
C LEU A 416 -25.41 -0.63 -21.23
N LEU A 417 -25.30 -1.20 -20.03
CA LEU A 417 -25.57 -2.62 -19.83
C LEU A 417 -27.03 -2.96 -20.18
N LYS A 418 -27.98 -2.14 -19.73
CA LYS A 418 -29.38 -2.32 -20.06
C LYS A 418 -29.62 -2.30 -21.56
N ALA A 419 -29.03 -1.35 -22.30
CA ALA A 419 -29.15 -1.29 -23.76
C ALA A 419 -28.57 -2.52 -24.44
N ILE A 420 -27.46 -3.09 -23.95
CA ILE A 420 -26.95 -4.38 -24.46
C ILE A 420 -27.96 -5.51 -24.23
N MET A 421 -28.56 -5.58 -23.03
CA MET A 421 -29.56 -6.59 -22.69
C MET A 421 -30.83 -6.48 -23.54
N GLU A 422 -31.24 -5.27 -23.90
CA GLU A 422 -32.39 -4.97 -24.71
C GLU A 422 -32.09 -5.02 -26.23
N LEU A 423 -30.84 -5.34 -26.61
CA LEU A 423 -30.34 -5.39 -28.00
C LEU A 423 -30.46 -4.05 -28.73
N ASP A 424 -30.38 -2.93 -27.98
CA ASP A 424 -30.46 -1.57 -28.51
C ASP A 424 -29.05 -1.03 -28.88
N GLY A 425 -28.55 -1.41 -30.05
CA GLY A 425 -27.28 -0.97 -30.58
C GLY A 425 -27.17 0.56 -30.76
N THR A 426 -28.29 1.24 -31.03
CA THR A 426 -28.31 2.72 -31.18
C THR A 426 -27.98 3.41 -29.85
N THR A 427 -28.61 2.98 -28.77
CA THR A 427 -28.30 3.51 -27.44
C THR A 427 -26.88 3.17 -27.01
N VAL A 428 -26.40 1.93 -27.29
CA VAL A 428 -25.02 1.53 -27.01
C VAL A 428 -24.03 2.44 -27.74
N ALA A 429 -24.18 2.65 -29.04
CA ALA A 429 -23.29 3.52 -29.83
C ALA A 429 -23.28 4.95 -29.28
N ARG A 430 -24.46 5.51 -28.93
CA ARG A 430 -24.58 6.84 -28.36
C ARG A 430 -23.89 6.98 -27.00
N VAL A 431 -24.11 6.02 -26.10
CA VAL A 431 -23.47 6.06 -24.76
C VAL A 431 -21.96 5.91 -24.86
N ILE A 432 -21.46 5.03 -25.73
CA ILE A 432 -20.01 4.92 -25.98
C ILE A 432 -19.44 6.22 -26.55
N GLN A 433 -20.19 6.91 -27.45
CA GLN A 433 -19.77 8.20 -27.97
C GLN A 433 -19.70 9.29 -26.86
N GLU A 434 -20.62 9.28 -25.93
CA GLU A 434 -20.60 10.19 -24.76
C GLU A 434 -19.39 9.91 -23.86
N ILE A 435 -19.04 8.63 -23.65
CA ILE A 435 -17.86 8.23 -22.89
C ILE A 435 -16.58 8.63 -23.63
N HIS A 436 -16.50 8.37 -24.93
CA HIS A 436 -15.36 8.77 -25.77
C HIS A 436 -15.11 10.29 -25.71
N ASN A 437 -16.14 11.09 -25.74
CA ASN A 437 -16.05 12.55 -25.66
C ASN A 437 -15.81 13.07 -24.24
N SER A 438 -15.82 12.22 -23.22
CA SER A 438 -15.48 12.61 -21.86
C SER A 438 -13.96 12.79 -21.72
N SER A 439 -13.54 13.60 -20.76
CA SER A 439 -12.13 13.93 -20.52
C SER A 439 -11.25 12.70 -20.21
N ALA A 440 -11.86 11.64 -19.67
CA ALA A 440 -11.16 10.41 -19.30
C ALA A 440 -10.55 9.69 -20.51
N VAL A 441 -11.33 9.59 -21.58
CA VAL A 441 -10.96 8.82 -22.77
C VAL A 441 -10.28 9.69 -23.81
N SER A 442 -10.58 10.99 -23.81
CA SER A 442 -9.97 11.95 -24.75
C SER A 442 -8.45 12.16 -24.56
N LEU A 443 -7.89 11.69 -23.44
CA LEU A 443 -6.45 11.67 -23.17
C LEU A 443 -5.72 10.49 -23.82
N LEU A 444 -6.45 9.47 -24.25
CA LEU A 444 -5.91 8.38 -25.07
C LEU A 444 -5.90 8.86 -26.53
N ASP A 445 -4.79 8.67 -27.21
CA ASP A 445 -4.77 8.75 -28.66
C ASP A 445 -5.70 7.62 -29.17
N TYR A 446 -6.94 7.96 -29.54
CA TYR A 446 -7.97 7.03 -29.97
C TYR A 446 -7.68 6.54 -31.39
N ASN A 447 -6.66 5.67 -31.52
CA ASN A 447 -6.01 5.34 -32.77
C ASN A 447 -6.19 3.86 -33.17
N ASP A 448 -6.80 3.02 -32.32
CA ASP A 448 -6.87 1.57 -32.52
C ASP A 448 -8.05 0.88 -31.81
N GLU A 449 -8.19 -0.43 -32.02
CA GLU A 449 -9.20 -1.26 -31.37
C GLU A 449 -9.00 -1.35 -29.84
N GLU A 450 -7.77 -1.16 -29.35
CA GLU A 450 -7.49 -1.19 -27.92
C GLU A 450 -8.12 0.00 -27.18
N SER A 451 -8.09 1.17 -27.79
CA SER A 451 -8.75 2.38 -27.27
C SER A 451 -10.27 2.20 -27.16
N LEU A 452 -10.87 1.52 -28.16
CA LEU A 452 -12.29 1.12 -28.15
C LEU A 452 -12.60 0.16 -27.01
N THR A 453 -11.77 -0.86 -26.83
CA THR A 453 -11.88 -1.83 -25.74
C THR A 453 -11.90 -1.12 -24.40
N TYR A 454 -10.95 -0.20 -24.18
CA TYR A 454 -10.88 0.56 -22.95
C TYR A 454 -12.14 1.43 -22.71
N CYS A 455 -12.64 2.08 -23.75
CA CYS A 455 -13.85 2.90 -23.67
C CYS A 455 -15.07 2.08 -23.22
N VAL A 456 -15.26 0.88 -23.79
CA VAL A 456 -16.37 0.00 -23.44
C VAL A 456 -16.21 -0.58 -22.04
N MET A 457 -15.00 -1.01 -21.67
CA MET A 457 -14.71 -1.50 -20.31
C MET A 457 -15.00 -0.42 -19.25
N THR A 458 -14.57 0.82 -19.51
CA THR A 458 -14.87 1.98 -18.64
C THR A 458 -16.37 2.20 -18.55
N GLY A 459 -17.07 2.12 -19.70
CA GLY A 459 -18.52 2.31 -19.76
C GLY A 459 -19.32 1.26 -19.00
N LEU A 460 -18.89 0.01 -18.98
CA LEU A 460 -19.57 -1.10 -18.30
C LEU A 460 -19.09 -1.32 -16.86
N LEU A 461 -18.06 -0.60 -16.41
CA LEU A 461 -17.37 -0.84 -15.15
C LEU A 461 -18.31 -1.01 -13.95
N TRP A 462 -19.21 -0.06 -13.75
CA TRP A 462 -20.07 -0.03 -12.57
C TRP A 462 -21.22 -1.03 -12.63
N SER A 463 -21.80 -1.24 -13.81
CA SER A 463 -22.97 -2.09 -13.97
C SER A 463 -22.65 -3.59 -14.01
N THR A 464 -21.40 -3.95 -14.29
CA THR A 464 -20.99 -5.36 -14.40
C THR A 464 -20.30 -5.92 -13.17
N LEU A 465 -19.98 -5.08 -12.18
CA LEU A 465 -19.12 -5.41 -11.05
C LEU A 465 -19.58 -6.63 -10.22
N ASP A 466 -20.88 -6.77 -9.96
CA ASP A 466 -21.41 -7.86 -9.12
C ASP A 466 -21.82 -9.10 -9.91
N ASP A 467 -22.15 -8.92 -11.20
CA ASP A 467 -22.81 -9.94 -11.99
C ASP A 467 -21.87 -10.58 -13.01
N TYR A 468 -20.72 -9.98 -13.31
CA TYR A 468 -19.81 -10.41 -14.36
C TYR A 468 -18.35 -10.42 -13.94
N SER A 469 -17.58 -11.40 -14.42
CA SER A 469 -16.14 -11.31 -14.63
C SER A 469 -15.86 -10.96 -16.09
N TYR A 470 -14.79 -10.21 -16.39
CA TYR A 470 -14.41 -9.91 -17.75
C TYR A 470 -13.05 -10.50 -18.11
N HIS A 471 -12.89 -10.86 -19.39
CA HIS A 471 -11.64 -11.36 -19.96
C HIS A 471 -11.35 -10.62 -21.24
N ARG A 472 -10.11 -10.13 -21.41
CA ARG A 472 -9.63 -9.51 -22.64
C ARG A 472 -8.90 -10.54 -23.49
N GLU A 473 -9.03 -10.43 -24.82
CA GLU A 473 -8.34 -11.30 -25.79
C GLU A 473 -8.45 -12.80 -25.45
N ASP A 474 -9.64 -13.23 -25.00
CA ASP A 474 -9.83 -14.61 -24.58
C ASP A 474 -9.79 -15.57 -25.78
N GLN A 475 -9.05 -16.66 -25.62
CA GLN A 475 -8.97 -17.70 -26.65
C GLN A 475 -10.30 -18.44 -26.77
N ALA A 476 -11.02 -18.19 -27.86
CA ALA A 476 -12.32 -18.78 -28.09
C ALA A 476 -12.47 -19.26 -29.56
N GLY A 477 -13.05 -20.42 -29.76
CA GLY A 477 -13.26 -20.99 -31.11
C GLY A 477 -11.96 -21.13 -31.90
N LYS A 478 -11.88 -20.49 -33.06
CA LYS A 478 -10.71 -20.48 -33.97
C LYS A 478 -9.81 -19.25 -33.85
N GLY A 479 -10.05 -18.40 -32.85
CA GLY A 479 -9.29 -17.16 -32.67
C GLY A 479 -9.42 -16.61 -31.25
N ARG A 480 -9.30 -15.29 -31.13
CA ARG A 480 -9.48 -14.56 -29.87
C ARG A 480 -10.61 -13.57 -30.04
N VAL A 481 -11.47 -13.49 -29.04
CA VAL A 481 -12.48 -12.44 -28.92
C VAL A 481 -11.90 -11.29 -28.09
N ASP A 482 -12.15 -10.05 -28.49
CA ASP A 482 -11.52 -8.88 -27.86
C ASP A 482 -11.94 -8.70 -26.40
N LEU A 483 -13.24 -8.92 -26.09
CA LEU A 483 -13.75 -8.75 -24.75
C LEU A 483 -14.91 -9.71 -24.46
N VAL A 484 -14.84 -10.37 -23.31
CA VAL A 484 -15.87 -11.29 -22.81
C VAL A 484 -16.33 -10.82 -21.44
N TYR A 485 -17.63 -10.69 -21.24
CA TYR A 485 -18.24 -10.58 -19.93
C TYR A 485 -18.91 -11.91 -19.58
N GLU A 486 -18.29 -12.64 -18.67
CA GLU A 486 -18.75 -13.95 -18.21
C GLU A 486 -19.60 -13.80 -16.94
N PRO A 487 -20.86 -14.24 -16.93
CA PRO A 487 -21.71 -14.05 -15.77
C PRO A 487 -21.26 -14.91 -14.58
N ILE A 488 -21.13 -14.30 -13.40
CA ILE A 488 -20.79 -14.97 -12.14
C ILE A 488 -21.93 -15.92 -11.72
N THR A 489 -23.17 -15.57 -12.04
CA THR A 489 -24.34 -16.40 -11.77
C THR A 489 -25.06 -16.74 -13.06
N GLY A 490 -25.59 -17.96 -13.19
CA GLY A 490 -26.23 -18.45 -14.43
C GLY A 490 -27.53 -17.76 -14.83
N LYS A 491 -27.87 -16.60 -14.28
CA LYS A 491 -29.08 -15.82 -14.58
C LYS A 491 -28.86 -14.79 -15.68
N MET A 492 -27.65 -14.28 -15.83
CA MET A 492 -27.30 -13.26 -16.80
C MET A 492 -26.79 -13.91 -18.10
N PRO A 493 -26.88 -13.25 -19.26
CA PRO A 493 -26.33 -13.77 -20.51
C PRO A 493 -24.80 -13.61 -20.51
N LEU A 494 -24.09 -14.49 -21.20
CA LEU A 494 -22.71 -14.27 -21.61
C LEU A 494 -22.69 -13.17 -22.68
N ILE A 495 -21.77 -12.20 -22.58
CA ILE A 495 -21.63 -11.12 -23.57
C ILE A 495 -20.26 -11.25 -24.24
N LEU A 496 -20.24 -11.41 -25.56
CA LEU A 496 -19.04 -11.43 -26.39
C LEU A 496 -18.99 -10.14 -27.20
N ILE A 497 -17.90 -9.40 -27.11
CA ILE A 497 -17.75 -8.11 -27.81
C ILE A 497 -16.53 -8.18 -28.73
N GLU A 498 -16.73 -7.77 -29.97
CA GLU A 498 -15.68 -7.65 -30.97
C GLU A 498 -15.65 -6.22 -31.48
N PHE A 499 -14.45 -5.71 -31.71
CA PHE A 499 -14.24 -4.34 -32.14
C PHE A 499 -13.76 -4.26 -33.57
N LYS A 500 -14.08 -3.16 -34.24
CA LYS A 500 -13.52 -2.75 -35.52
C LYS A 500 -13.19 -1.27 -35.49
N TYR A 501 -12.10 -0.94 -36.13
CA TYR A 501 -11.62 0.41 -36.28
C TYR A 501 -11.56 0.74 -37.79
N ASP A 502 -12.33 1.72 -38.24
CA ASP A 502 -12.55 2.03 -39.66
C ASP A 502 -13.10 0.87 -40.52
N GLY A 503 -13.75 -0.10 -39.84
CA GLY A 503 -14.52 -1.19 -40.49
C GLY A 503 -16.01 -0.99 -40.37
N SER A 504 -16.75 -2.07 -39.96
CA SER A 504 -18.18 -1.98 -39.66
C SER A 504 -18.58 -2.87 -38.47
N ALA A 505 -19.71 -2.55 -37.82
CA ALA A 505 -20.28 -3.39 -36.75
C ALA A 505 -20.72 -4.75 -37.27
N GLU A 506 -21.17 -4.84 -38.54
CA GLU A 506 -21.53 -6.09 -39.22
C GLU A 506 -20.29 -6.99 -39.40
N GLU A 507 -19.12 -6.42 -39.75
CA GLU A 507 -17.88 -7.18 -39.84
C GLU A 507 -17.44 -7.75 -38.49
N ALA A 508 -17.62 -7.03 -37.41
CA ALA A 508 -17.34 -7.51 -36.05
C ALA A 508 -18.27 -8.70 -35.70
N ILE A 509 -19.57 -8.59 -35.93
CA ILE A 509 -20.53 -9.69 -35.73
C ILE A 509 -20.22 -10.90 -36.63
N ALA A 510 -19.87 -10.63 -37.90
CA ALA A 510 -19.49 -11.69 -38.82
C ALA A 510 -18.22 -12.44 -38.37
N GLN A 511 -17.28 -11.74 -37.79
CA GLN A 511 -16.06 -12.34 -37.22
C GLN A 511 -16.38 -13.26 -36.04
N ILE A 512 -17.19 -12.83 -35.05
CA ILE A 512 -17.63 -13.68 -33.94
C ILE A 512 -18.26 -14.99 -34.47
N LYS A 513 -19.14 -14.88 -35.46
CA LYS A 513 -19.82 -16.03 -36.05
C LYS A 513 -18.89 -16.95 -36.83
N THR A 514 -18.03 -16.39 -37.69
CA THR A 514 -17.12 -17.16 -38.57
C THR A 514 -16.02 -17.86 -37.77
N GLN A 515 -15.49 -17.19 -36.74
CA GLN A 515 -14.48 -17.77 -35.83
C GLN A 515 -15.10 -18.66 -34.75
N GLU A 516 -16.43 -18.71 -34.68
CA GLU A 516 -17.17 -19.57 -33.77
C GLU A 516 -16.80 -19.34 -32.29
N TYR A 517 -16.53 -18.11 -31.89
CA TYR A 517 -16.09 -17.75 -30.51
C TYR A 517 -17.03 -18.26 -29.43
N PHE A 518 -18.33 -18.29 -29.71
CA PHE A 518 -19.36 -18.76 -28.79
C PHE A 518 -19.31 -20.28 -28.52
N LYS A 519 -18.68 -21.08 -29.38
CA LYS A 519 -18.68 -22.56 -29.24
C LYS A 519 -18.00 -23.03 -27.94
N ARG A 520 -17.03 -22.33 -27.44
CA ARG A 520 -16.39 -22.62 -26.14
C ARG A 520 -17.41 -22.58 -25.00
N TYR A 521 -18.38 -21.71 -25.11
CA TYR A 521 -19.35 -21.39 -24.05
C TYR A 521 -20.69 -22.07 -24.26
N THR A 522 -20.96 -22.61 -25.45
CA THR A 522 -22.18 -23.41 -25.74
C THR A 522 -22.21 -24.68 -24.90
N GLY A 523 -23.24 -24.83 -24.07
CA GLY A 523 -23.36 -25.90 -23.08
C GLY A 523 -23.18 -25.43 -21.64
N GLN A 524 -22.49 -24.33 -21.42
CA GLN A 524 -22.39 -23.67 -20.11
C GLN A 524 -23.43 -22.55 -19.96
N TYR A 525 -23.65 -21.77 -21.04
CA TYR A 525 -24.57 -20.63 -21.05
C TYR A 525 -25.68 -20.82 -22.07
N ARG A 526 -26.93 -20.62 -21.63
CA ARG A 526 -28.13 -20.73 -22.49
C ARG A 526 -28.43 -19.45 -23.26
N ASN A 527 -27.96 -18.30 -22.75
CA ASN A 527 -28.18 -17.00 -23.35
C ASN A 527 -26.81 -16.39 -23.68
N ILE A 528 -26.54 -16.15 -24.93
CA ILE A 528 -25.31 -15.51 -25.41
C ILE A 528 -25.71 -14.29 -26.23
N ILE A 529 -25.20 -13.13 -25.85
CA ILE A 529 -25.31 -11.87 -26.59
C ILE A 529 -23.97 -11.60 -27.27
N ILE A 530 -24.01 -11.34 -28.58
CA ILE A 530 -22.84 -10.92 -29.34
C ILE A 530 -22.98 -9.46 -29.73
N VAL A 531 -21.93 -8.69 -29.56
CA VAL A 531 -21.89 -7.24 -29.75
C VAL A 531 -20.75 -6.91 -30.70
N GLY A 532 -21.06 -6.31 -31.83
CA GLY A 532 -20.07 -5.74 -32.74
C GLY A 532 -20.06 -4.22 -32.62
N ILE A 533 -18.91 -3.64 -32.36
CA ILE A 533 -18.74 -2.19 -32.22
C ILE A 533 -17.67 -1.70 -33.21
N ASN A 534 -17.99 -0.65 -33.95
CA ASN A 534 -17.05 -0.01 -34.84
C ASN A 534 -16.92 1.48 -34.52
N TYR A 535 -15.71 2.01 -34.63
CA TYR A 535 -15.43 3.44 -34.64
C TYR A 535 -14.91 3.87 -36.02
N SER A 536 -15.48 4.92 -36.57
CA SER A 536 -15.03 5.48 -37.85
C SER A 536 -14.27 6.80 -37.65
N THR A 537 -13.01 6.86 -38.07
CA THR A 537 -12.20 8.08 -38.04
C THR A 537 -12.70 9.16 -39.00
N LYS A 538 -13.43 8.78 -40.04
CA LYS A 538 -13.98 9.70 -41.04
C LYS A 538 -15.18 10.47 -40.51
N THR A 539 -16.13 9.76 -39.89
CA THR A 539 -17.35 10.37 -39.34
C THR A 539 -17.21 10.73 -37.88
N LYS A 540 -16.22 10.17 -37.18
CA LYS A 540 -15.98 10.28 -35.74
C LYS A 540 -17.15 9.75 -34.89
N ASP A 541 -17.86 8.75 -35.42
CA ASP A 541 -19.03 8.15 -34.80
C ASP A 541 -18.79 6.67 -34.50
N HIS A 542 -19.47 6.19 -33.46
CA HIS A 542 -19.56 4.77 -33.14
C HIS A 542 -20.78 4.14 -33.80
N GLN A 543 -20.64 2.88 -34.21
CA GLN A 543 -21.72 2.02 -34.67
C GLN A 543 -21.74 0.75 -33.82
N CYS A 544 -22.92 0.26 -33.51
CA CYS A 544 -23.07 -0.97 -32.73
C CYS A 544 -24.19 -1.82 -33.31
N LEU A 545 -23.89 -3.11 -33.47
CA LEU A 545 -24.84 -4.14 -33.81
C LEU A 545 -24.84 -5.21 -32.74
N ILE A 546 -26.01 -5.62 -32.31
CA ILE A 546 -26.17 -6.61 -31.22
C ILE A 546 -27.09 -7.70 -31.68
N GLU A 547 -26.71 -8.95 -31.45
CA GLU A 547 -27.52 -10.11 -31.74
C GLU A 547 -27.54 -11.08 -30.55
N LYS A 548 -28.63 -11.81 -30.41
CA LYS A 548 -28.73 -12.91 -29.47
C LYS A 548 -28.50 -14.21 -30.21
N LEU A 549 -27.64 -15.06 -29.67
CA LEU A 549 -27.48 -16.43 -30.17
C LEU A 549 -28.40 -17.35 -29.37
N ASP A 550 -29.19 -18.18 -30.12
CA ASP A 550 -30.10 -19.18 -29.56
C ASP A 550 -29.37 -20.46 -29.10
#